data_8661c582672b4a05bf5b3d27f85a8c8b
#
_entry.id   8661c582672b4a05bf5b3d27f85a8c8b
#
_cell.length_a   1.000
_cell.length_b   1.000
_cell.length_c   1.000
_cell.angle_alpha   90.00
_cell.angle_beta   90.00
_cell.angle_gamma   90.00
#
_symmetry.space_group_name_H-M   'P 1'
#
loop_
_entity.id
_entity.type
_entity.pdbx_description
1 polymer ?
#
loop_
_entity_poly.entity_id
_entity_poly.type
_entity_poly.pdbx_seq_one_letter_code
_entity_poly.pdbx_strand_id
1 'polypeptide(L)'
;MKVTEDNIDVIKEHFSKVFHYVGLELEDEISEIAEDDEEICVDLGSIETNIDIAEFLQKTENIESMSYDDYCVRCGRFTQFNIAIEGHFYGLDASYFYEQFNKQGISVSIREEPLLIGLRNIKEDMYDMDYWSPIEEYVALEISYEKEQYKLSAEDEVKLVQRVLFSLNSRYSKTFTLLQLPDHNPMDVYDEEEVESDSEQTDVDIISIESLPHFSPMLQMYINAKEVKDYSLRYLMFYKILEYISPFVAQKLVYEKLNQKLDKLLVSERNSEYLDSLINLTRAYDNSMKDGVLAKLVLDECADLVELQDLIPQPVGGIKKTPEN
;
A
#
# COMPACT_ATOMS: atom_id res chain seq x y z
N MET A 1 -7.97 24.21 -12.81
CA MET A 1 -7.53 25.50 -13.44
C MET A 1 -8.33 25.64 -14.71
N LYS A 2 -8.92 26.79 -14.98
CA LYS A 2 -9.65 26.99 -16.24
C LYS A 2 -8.75 27.53 -17.34
N VAL A 3 -9.01 27.10 -18.54
CA VAL A 3 -8.38 27.64 -19.76
C VAL A 3 -8.95 29.06 -20.01
N THR A 4 -8.08 30.00 -20.33
CA THR A 4 -8.40 31.40 -20.64
C THR A 4 -7.64 31.86 -21.88
N GLU A 5 -8.07 32.96 -22.51
CA GLU A 5 -7.33 33.57 -23.64
C GLU A 5 -5.84 33.78 -23.32
N ASP A 6 -5.51 34.11 -22.07
CA ASP A 6 -4.12 34.44 -21.67
C ASP A 6 -3.24 33.19 -21.50
N ASN A 7 -3.80 32.00 -21.25
CA ASN A 7 -3.03 30.78 -20.93
C ASN A 7 -3.20 29.63 -21.95
N ILE A 8 -4.14 29.70 -22.86
CA ILE A 8 -4.47 28.62 -23.81
C ILE A 8 -3.28 28.19 -24.66
N ASP A 9 -2.51 29.14 -25.18
CA ASP A 9 -1.35 28.83 -26.02
C ASP A 9 -0.25 28.12 -25.22
N VAL A 10 -0.03 28.53 -23.98
CA VAL A 10 0.95 27.91 -23.08
C VAL A 10 0.53 26.49 -22.71
N ILE A 11 -0.77 26.28 -22.49
CA ILE A 11 -1.33 24.95 -22.21
C ILE A 11 -1.14 24.04 -23.42
N LYS A 12 -1.54 24.49 -24.63
CA LYS A 12 -1.38 23.73 -25.87
C LYS A 12 0.07 23.38 -26.16
N GLU A 13 0.99 24.32 -25.96
CA GLU A 13 2.42 24.08 -26.12
C GLU A 13 2.93 23.02 -25.14
N HIS A 14 2.46 23.06 -23.88
CA HIS A 14 2.85 22.08 -22.88
C HIS A 14 2.32 20.67 -23.19
N PHE A 15 1.05 20.54 -23.59
CA PHE A 15 0.47 19.27 -24.05
C PHE A 15 1.23 18.71 -25.24
N SER A 16 1.47 19.53 -26.28
CA SER A 16 2.26 19.13 -27.44
C SER A 16 3.66 18.63 -27.06
N LYS A 17 4.32 19.34 -26.14
CA LYS A 17 5.64 18.93 -25.63
C LYS A 17 5.60 17.57 -24.94
N VAL A 18 4.59 17.31 -24.09
CA VAL A 18 4.47 16.06 -23.33
C VAL A 18 4.15 14.91 -24.28
N PHE A 19 3.17 15.06 -25.16
CA PHE A 19 2.79 14.02 -26.10
C PHE A 19 3.93 13.70 -27.09
N HIS A 20 4.62 14.72 -27.59
CA HIS A 20 5.83 14.48 -28.39
C HIS A 20 6.92 13.73 -27.62
N TYR A 21 7.09 14.01 -26.32
CA TYR A 21 8.05 13.32 -25.46
C TYR A 21 7.74 11.82 -25.31
N VAL A 22 6.46 11.45 -25.27
CA VAL A 22 6.02 10.05 -25.19
C VAL A 22 5.81 9.40 -26.57
N GLY A 23 6.02 10.14 -27.68
CA GLY A 23 5.94 9.60 -29.04
C GLY A 23 4.55 9.65 -29.67
N LEU A 24 3.61 10.41 -29.10
CA LEU A 24 2.28 10.62 -29.67
C LEU A 24 2.22 11.93 -30.46
N GLU A 25 1.48 11.89 -31.57
CA GLU A 25 1.15 13.06 -32.38
C GLU A 25 -0.38 13.28 -32.29
N LEU A 26 -0.80 14.08 -31.30
CA LEU A 26 -2.21 14.41 -31.03
C LEU A 26 -2.48 15.89 -31.33
N GLU A 27 -2.08 16.37 -32.53
CA GLU A 27 -2.22 17.79 -32.91
C GLU A 27 -3.69 18.21 -33.00
N ASP A 28 -4.57 17.32 -33.44
CA ASP A 28 -6.00 17.61 -33.64
C ASP A 28 -6.67 17.78 -32.28
N GLU A 29 -6.46 16.86 -31.33
CA GLU A 29 -7.03 16.88 -29.97
C GLU A 29 -6.53 18.10 -29.18
N ILE A 30 -5.26 18.43 -29.28
CA ILE A 30 -4.70 19.61 -28.63
C ILE A 30 -5.29 20.90 -29.21
N SER A 31 -5.60 20.91 -30.50
CA SER A 31 -6.20 22.08 -31.17
C SER A 31 -7.64 22.35 -30.69
N GLU A 32 -8.35 21.34 -30.25
CA GLU A 32 -9.72 21.41 -29.74
C GLU A 32 -9.85 22.04 -28.35
N ILE A 33 -8.76 22.20 -27.59
CA ILE A 33 -8.79 22.88 -26.29
C ILE A 33 -9.34 24.30 -26.45
N ALA A 34 -10.46 24.58 -25.77
CA ALA A 34 -11.17 25.85 -25.84
C ALA A 34 -11.12 26.62 -24.50
N GLU A 35 -11.60 27.85 -24.52
CA GLU A 35 -11.77 28.63 -23.28
C GLU A 35 -12.82 27.98 -22.36
N ASP A 36 -12.61 28.12 -21.06
CA ASP A 36 -13.40 27.54 -19.98
C ASP A 36 -13.27 26.00 -19.82
N ASP A 37 -12.50 25.31 -20.66
CA ASP A 37 -12.23 23.88 -20.45
C ASP A 37 -11.47 23.64 -19.14
N GLU A 38 -11.83 22.58 -18.46
CA GLU A 38 -11.13 22.04 -17.28
C GLU A 38 -10.47 20.70 -17.59
N GLU A 39 -10.97 19.99 -18.60
CA GLU A 39 -10.51 18.68 -19.04
C GLU A 39 -10.28 18.69 -20.56
N ILE A 40 -9.37 17.84 -21.01
CA ILE A 40 -9.19 17.52 -22.43
C ILE A 40 -9.54 16.04 -22.64
N CYS A 41 -10.33 15.75 -23.65
CA CYS A 41 -10.57 14.40 -24.11
C CYS A 41 -9.49 14.01 -25.11
N VAL A 42 -8.77 12.92 -24.85
CA VAL A 42 -7.71 12.43 -25.71
C VAL A 42 -8.10 11.04 -26.21
N ASP A 43 -8.13 10.89 -27.53
CA ASP A 43 -8.32 9.59 -28.19
C ASP A 43 -6.99 8.82 -28.20
N LEU A 44 -6.93 7.75 -27.43
CA LEU A 44 -5.79 6.83 -27.38
C LEU A 44 -6.08 5.50 -28.10
N GLY A 45 -6.90 5.58 -29.17
CA GLY A 45 -7.31 4.44 -29.99
C GLY A 45 -8.77 4.07 -29.76
N SER A 46 -9.08 2.94 -29.14
CA SER A 46 -10.46 2.53 -28.85
C SER A 46 -11.07 3.26 -27.63
N ILE A 47 -10.27 4.03 -26.90
CA ILE A 47 -10.61 4.61 -25.60
C ILE A 47 -10.38 6.10 -25.61
N GLU A 48 -11.46 6.84 -25.31
CA GLU A 48 -11.42 8.27 -25.06
C GLU A 48 -11.15 8.50 -23.56
N THR A 49 -10.01 9.10 -23.24
CA THR A 49 -9.61 9.39 -21.84
C THR A 49 -9.73 10.88 -21.57
N ASN A 50 -10.49 11.24 -20.52
CA ASN A 50 -10.58 12.61 -20.04
C ASN A 50 -9.42 12.92 -19.09
N ILE A 51 -8.66 13.95 -19.39
CA ILE A 51 -7.49 14.37 -18.61
C ILE A 51 -7.76 15.74 -18.01
N ASP A 52 -7.75 15.85 -16.66
CA ASP A 52 -7.78 17.15 -16.00
C ASP A 52 -6.55 17.98 -16.34
N ILE A 53 -6.76 19.16 -16.91
CA ILE A 53 -5.70 20.04 -17.41
C ILE A 53 -4.78 20.51 -16.29
N ALA A 54 -5.33 20.86 -15.13
CA ALA A 54 -4.52 21.35 -14.01
C ALA A 54 -3.65 20.24 -13.43
N GLU A 55 -4.18 19.03 -13.30
CA GLU A 55 -3.44 17.84 -12.85
C GLU A 55 -2.34 17.49 -13.85
N PHE A 56 -2.67 17.46 -15.15
CA PHE A 56 -1.71 17.19 -16.21
C PHE A 56 -0.52 18.14 -16.19
N LEU A 57 -0.78 19.46 -16.19
CA LEU A 57 0.27 20.47 -16.15
C LEU A 57 1.16 20.35 -14.92
N GLN A 58 0.55 20.08 -13.76
CA GLN A 58 1.28 19.95 -12.49
C GLN A 58 2.17 18.70 -12.47
N LYS A 59 1.65 17.57 -12.93
CA LYS A 59 2.38 16.29 -12.90
C LYS A 59 3.45 16.20 -13.96
N THR A 60 3.27 16.89 -15.09
CA THR A 60 4.19 16.83 -16.22
C THR A 60 5.10 18.07 -16.36
N GLU A 61 5.08 19.00 -15.38
CA GLU A 61 5.92 20.21 -15.39
C GLU A 61 7.38 19.92 -15.77
N ASN A 62 7.93 18.80 -15.28
CA ASN A 62 9.30 18.37 -15.54
C ASN A 62 9.36 17.03 -16.29
N ILE A 63 8.53 16.84 -17.30
CA ILE A 63 8.38 15.56 -18.02
C ILE A 63 9.70 15.00 -18.54
N GLU A 64 10.63 15.85 -18.98
CA GLU A 64 11.95 15.43 -19.46
C GLU A 64 12.80 14.75 -18.38
N SER A 65 12.47 14.96 -17.11
CA SER A 65 13.12 14.32 -15.97
C SER A 65 12.41 13.05 -15.51
N MET A 66 11.36 12.60 -16.23
CA MET A 66 10.63 11.40 -15.90
C MET A 66 11.58 10.19 -15.88
N SER A 67 11.51 9.45 -14.79
CA SER A 67 12.27 8.24 -14.56
C SER A 67 11.36 7.15 -14.00
N TYR A 68 11.68 5.90 -14.25
CA TYR A 68 10.90 4.75 -13.76
C TYR A 68 11.82 3.58 -13.42
N ASP A 69 11.33 2.73 -12.53
CA ASP A 69 11.89 1.44 -12.21
C ASP A 69 10.81 0.35 -12.37
N ASP A 70 11.07 -0.85 -11.87
CA ASP A 70 10.16 -1.99 -12.05
C ASP A 70 8.77 -1.77 -11.44
N TYR A 71 8.59 -0.83 -10.53
CA TYR A 71 7.35 -0.66 -9.75
C TYR A 71 6.75 0.72 -9.80
N CYS A 72 7.48 1.72 -10.21
CA CYS A 72 6.99 3.10 -10.14
C CYS A 72 7.51 4.02 -11.24
N VAL A 73 6.77 5.11 -11.44
CA VAL A 73 7.14 6.23 -12.31
C VAL A 73 7.27 7.49 -11.47
N ARG A 74 8.35 8.25 -11.70
CA ARG A 74 8.67 9.51 -11.01
C ARG A 74 8.76 10.66 -12.00
N CYS A 75 8.06 11.74 -11.72
CA CYS A 75 8.16 12.98 -12.48
C CYS A 75 8.05 14.18 -11.53
N GLY A 76 9.05 15.05 -11.51
CA GLY A 76 9.03 16.22 -10.64
C GLY A 76 8.74 15.86 -9.18
N ARG A 77 7.62 16.37 -8.68
CA ARG A 77 7.16 16.20 -7.29
C ARG A 77 6.21 15.03 -7.08
N PHE A 78 6.05 14.15 -8.06
CA PHE A 78 5.12 13.04 -8.01
C PHE A 78 5.83 11.71 -8.24
N THR A 79 5.41 10.70 -7.51
CA THR A 79 5.81 9.30 -7.71
C THR A 79 4.57 8.44 -7.67
N GLN A 80 4.32 7.65 -8.71
CA GLN A 80 3.21 6.71 -8.80
C GLN A 80 3.75 5.28 -8.75
N PHE A 81 3.39 4.55 -7.72
CA PHE A 81 3.68 3.13 -7.55
C PHE A 81 2.50 2.31 -8.05
N ASN A 82 2.74 1.43 -9.02
CA ASN A 82 1.71 0.53 -9.51
C ASN A 82 1.31 -0.48 -8.44
N ILE A 83 0.00 -0.65 -8.21
CA ILE A 83 -0.54 -1.57 -7.20
C ILE A 83 -1.63 -2.45 -7.79
N ALA A 84 -1.74 -3.67 -7.25
CA ALA A 84 -2.88 -4.54 -7.47
C ALA A 84 -3.76 -4.57 -6.21
N ILE A 85 -5.07 -4.67 -6.42
CA ILE A 85 -6.06 -4.85 -5.36
C ILE A 85 -6.77 -6.17 -5.62
N GLU A 86 -6.74 -7.11 -4.66
CA GLU A 86 -7.30 -8.45 -4.82
C GLU A 86 -8.81 -8.40 -5.19
N GLY A 87 -9.19 -9.10 -6.25
CA GLY A 87 -10.55 -9.15 -6.75
C GLY A 87 -10.94 -7.99 -7.68
N HIS A 88 -9.99 -7.14 -8.08
CA HIS A 88 -10.22 -6.08 -9.04
C HIS A 88 -9.10 -6.08 -10.08
N PHE A 89 -9.44 -6.38 -11.32
CA PHE A 89 -8.52 -6.31 -12.44
C PHE A 89 -8.85 -5.15 -13.39
N TYR A 90 -10.09 -4.64 -13.42
CA TYR A 90 -10.50 -3.57 -14.33
C TYR A 90 -11.59 -2.71 -13.69
N GLY A 91 -11.57 -1.41 -14.00
CA GLY A 91 -12.67 -0.49 -13.68
C GLY A 91 -13.00 -0.39 -12.20
N LEU A 92 -11.98 -0.36 -11.37
CA LEU A 92 -12.16 -0.11 -9.96
C LEU A 92 -12.68 1.32 -9.82
N ASP A 93 -13.88 1.44 -9.31
CA ASP A 93 -14.25 2.69 -8.68
C ASP A 93 -13.45 2.78 -7.37
N ALA A 94 -12.18 3.29 -7.45
CA ALA A 94 -11.32 3.51 -6.30
C ALA A 94 -11.89 4.58 -5.40
N SER A 95 -13.03 5.17 -5.80
CA SER A 95 -13.84 6.03 -4.96
C SER A 95 -14.21 5.39 -3.61
N TYR A 96 -13.98 4.06 -3.47
CA TYR A 96 -14.12 3.32 -2.22
C TYR A 96 -12.89 3.40 -1.28
N PHE A 97 -11.73 3.85 -1.76
CA PHE A 97 -10.48 3.86 -0.98
C PHE A 97 -9.94 5.29 -0.86
N TYR A 98 -10.73 6.18 -0.30
CA TYR A 98 -10.40 7.61 -0.15
C TYR A 98 -9.40 7.93 0.97
N GLU A 99 -8.66 6.95 1.45
CA GLU A 99 -7.68 7.23 2.50
C GLU A 99 -6.53 8.09 1.97
N GLN A 100 -6.33 9.21 2.61
CA GLN A 100 -5.17 10.08 2.42
C GLN A 100 -4.21 9.93 3.59
N PHE A 101 -2.96 9.61 3.29
CA PHE A 101 -1.90 9.55 4.28
C PHE A 101 -1.06 10.81 4.18
N ASN A 102 -1.07 11.63 5.23
CA ASN A 102 -0.43 12.93 5.23
C ASN A 102 0.66 13.04 6.30
N LYS A 103 1.78 13.64 5.91
CA LYS A 103 2.82 14.17 6.79
C LYS A 103 3.26 15.51 6.23
N GLN A 104 3.83 16.39 7.04
CA GLN A 104 4.28 17.72 6.64
C GLN A 104 4.94 17.74 5.25
N GLY A 105 4.24 18.27 4.25
CA GLY A 105 4.70 18.41 2.87
C GLY A 105 4.71 17.11 2.03
N ILE A 106 4.20 16.00 2.54
CA ILE A 106 4.08 14.71 1.84
C ILE A 106 2.64 14.24 1.95
N SER A 107 2.03 13.86 0.83
CA SER A 107 0.72 13.21 0.77
C SER A 107 0.81 11.91 -0.03
N VAL A 108 0.10 10.88 0.41
CA VAL A 108 -0.03 9.61 -0.29
C VAL A 108 -1.50 9.28 -0.44
N SER A 109 -1.93 8.95 -1.65
CA SER A 109 -3.32 8.58 -1.96
C SER A 109 -3.36 7.47 -3.00
N ILE A 110 -4.47 6.72 -3.02
CA ILE A 110 -4.77 5.81 -4.12
C ILE A 110 -5.30 6.65 -5.29
N ARG A 111 -4.85 6.32 -6.50
CA ARG A 111 -5.26 6.96 -7.75
C ARG A 111 -5.63 5.89 -8.76
N GLU A 112 -6.82 6.04 -9.31
CA GLU A 112 -7.21 5.42 -10.56
C GLU A 112 -6.61 6.19 -11.72
N GLU A 113 -6.53 5.56 -12.85
CA GLU A 113 -6.05 6.19 -14.08
C GLU A 113 -4.76 7.00 -13.87
N PRO A 114 -3.68 6.36 -13.37
CA PRO A 114 -2.47 7.07 -12.94
C PRO A 114 -1.71 7.63 -14.14
N LEU A 115 -1.83 8.93 -14.36
CA LEU A 115 -1.30 9.66 -15.51
C LEU A 115 0.18 9.35 -15.84
N LEU A 116 1.06 9.32 -14.83
CA LEU A 116 2.49 9.11 -15.09
C LEU A 116 2.79 7.67 -15.54
N ILE A 117 2.06 6.69 -14.97
CA ILE A 117 2.14 5.30 -15.42
C ILE A 117 1.63 5.20 -16.85
N GLY A 118 0.50 5.84 -17.17
CA GLY A 118 -0.03 5.90 -18.53
C GLY A 118 0.97 6.49 -19.52
N LEU A 119 1.55 7.64 -19.22
CA LEU A 119 2.55 8.28 -20.07
C LEU A 119 3.80 7.40 -20.28
N ARG A 120 4.22 6.65 -19.25
CA ARG A 120 5.32 5.68 -19.37
C ARG A 120 4.92 4.52 -20.28
N ASN A 121 3.71 3.99 -20.13
CA ASN A 121 3.23 2.87 -20.92
C ASN A 121 3.14 3.26 -22.41
N ILE A 122 2.66 4.45 -22.70
CA ILE A 122 2.65 5.00 -24.08
C ILE A 122 4.08 5.09 -24.61
N LYS A 123 5.00 5.68 -23.84
CA LYS A 123 6.40 5.88 -24.27
C LYS A 123 7.15 4.58 -24.55
N GLU A 124 6.83 3.52 -23.80
CA GLU A 124 7.49 2.21 -23.91
C GLU A 124 6.70 1.24 -24.83
N ASP A 125 5.61 1.71 -25.46
CA ASP A 125 4.72 0.88 -26.29
C ASP A 125 4.12 -0.32 -25.54
N MET A 126 3.75 -0.10 -24.27
CA MET A 126 3.22 -1.12 -23.36
C MET A 126 1.70 -1.01 -23.23
N TYR A 127 1.00 -0.91 -24.32
CA TYR A 127 -0.46 -0.84 -24.40
C TYR A 127 -0.93 -1.40 -25.73
N ASP A 128 -2.22 -1.64 -25.86
CA ASP A 128 -2.85 -2.06 -27.10
C ASP A 128 -4.07 -1.17 -27.36
N MET A 129 -4.05 -0.44 -28.45
CA MET A 129 -5.11 0.52 -28.78
C MET A 129 -6.49 -0.11 -28.92
N ASP A 130 -6.58 -1.41 -29.20
CA ASP A 130 -7.85 -2.11 -29.40
C ASP A 130 -8.35 -2.82 -28.13
N TYR A 131 -7.45 -3.16 -27.19
CA TYR A 131 -7.78 -4.06 -26.07
C TYR A 131 -7.25 -3.61 -24.71
N TRP A 132 -6.28 -2.71 -24.63
CA TRP A 132 -5.61 -2.39 -23.38
C TRP A 132 -5.25 -0.91 -23.28
N SER A 133 -6.01 -0.17 -22.47
CA SER A 133 -5.73 1.23 -22.20
C SER A 133 -4.38 1.42 -21.50
N PRO A 134 -3.60 2.43 -21.86
CA PRO A 134 -2.37 2.73 -21.16
C PRO A 134 -2.59 3.28 -19.74
N ILE A 135 -3.80 3.75 -19.40
CA ILE A 135 -4.12 4.48 -18.18
C ILE A 135 -5.19 3.77 -17.35
N GLU A 136 -6.35 3.45 -17.94
CA GLU A 136 -7.57 3.01 -17.23
C GLU A 136 -7.43 1.69 -16.47
N GLU A 137 -6.53 0.83 -16.95
CA GLU A 137 -6.31 -0.49 -16.37
C GLU A 137 -5.45 -0.48 -15.11
N TYR A 138 -4.96 0.68 -14.69
CA TYR A 138 -3.98 0.79 -13.63
C TYR A 138 -4.53 1.52 -12.42
N VAL A 139 -4.07 1.09 -11.26
CA VAL A 139 -4.27 1.78 -9.99
C VAL A 139 -2.90 2.05 -9.36
N ALA A 140 -2.72 3.23 -8.80
CA ALA A 140 -1.46 3.57 -8.16
C ALA A 140 -1.61 4.10 -6.74
N LEU A 141 -0.57 3.88 -5.92
CA LEU A 141 -0.29 4.73 -4.78
C LEU A 141 0.55 5.91 -5.26
N GLU A 142 -0.03 7.09 -5.22
CA GLU A 142 0.64 8.32 -5.58
C GLU A 142 1.21 9.03 -4.36
N ILE A 143 2.52 9.28 -4.38
CA ILE A 143 3.19 10.17 -3.44
C ILE A 143 3.31 11.54 -4.09
N SER A 144 2.79 12.57 -3.45
CA SER A 144 2.94 13.97 -3.86
C SER A 144 3.71 14.77 -2.82
N TYR A 145 4.61 15.62 -3.30
CA TYR A 145 5.43 16.48 -2.47
C TYR A 145 5.03 17.95 -2.66
N GLU A 146 4.75 18.65 -1.58
CA GLU A 146 4.44 20.09 -1.63
C GLU A 146 5.63 20.89 -2.19
N LYS A 147 6.85 20.47 -1.86
CA LYS A 147 8.10 21.09 -2.30
C LYS A 147 9.18 20.01 -2.50
N GLU A 148 10.11 20.27 -3.42
CA GLU A 148 11.26 19.40 -3.69
C GLU A 148 12.08 19.05 -2.43
N GLN A 149 12.19 19.94 -1.47
CA GLN A 149 12.95 19.71 -0.23
C GLN A 149 12.34 18.58 0.66
N TYR A 150 11.08 18.20 0.43
CA TYR A 150 10.42 17.12 1.16
C TYR A 150 10.57 15.78 0.45
N LYS A 151 11.13 15.75 -0.76
CA LYS A 151 11.28 14.55 -1.56
C LYS A 151 12.15 13.52 -0.84
N LEU A 152 11.62 12.33 -0.72
CA LEU A 152 12.29 11.20 -0.10
C LEU A 152 13.31 10.59 -1.06
N SER A 153 14.24 9.83 -0.52
CA SER A 153 15.05 8.92 -1.35
C SER A 153 14.17 7.80 -1.92
N ALA A 154 14.55 7.22 -3.06
CA ALA A 154 13.82 6.10 -3.65
C ALA A 154 13.61 4.94 -2.66
N GLU A 155 14.61 4.65 -1.81
CA GLU A 155 14.51 3.63 -0.77
C GLU A 155 13.48 3.99 0.30
N ASP A 156 13.41 5.27 0.70
CA ASP A 156 12.45 5.72 1.72
C ASP A 156 11.02 5.82 1.14
N GLU A 157 10.87 6.13 -0.16
CA GLU A 157 9.58 6.03 -0.85
C GLU A 157 9.04 4.60 -0.81
N VAL A 158 9.86 3.60 -1.14
CA VAL A 158 9.46 2.18 -1.08
C VAL A 158 9.06 1.78 0.34
N LYS A 159 9.84 2.19 1.36
CA LYS A 159 9.49 1.92 2.76
C LYS A 159 8.17 2.58 3.16
N LEU A 160 7.91 3.81 2.70
CA LEU A 160 6.65 4.51 2.95
C LEU A 160 5.49 3.77 2.31
N VAL A 161 5.61 3.40 1.02
CA VAL A 161 4.58 2.64 0.30
C VAL A 161 4.27 1.32 1.00
N GLN A 162 5.27 0.57 1.43
CA GLN A 162 5.08 -0.69 2.16
C GLN A 162 4.34 -0.49 3.50
N ARG A 163 4.60 0.61 4.21
CA ARG A 163 3.87 0.97 5.44
C ARG A 163 2.41 1.31 5.15
N VAL A 164 2.16 2.02 4.05
CA VAL A 164 0.80 2.35 3.59
C VAL A 164 0.05 1.09 3.19
N LEU A 165 0.65 0.23 2.35
CA LEU A 165 0.06 -1.06 1.96
C LEU A 165 -0.25 -1.95 3.15
N PHE A 166 0.63 -1.99 4.16
CA PHE A 166 0.35 -2.70 5.40
C PHE A 166 -0.88 -2.13 6.13
N SER A 167 -1.00 -0.79 6.21
CA SER A 167 -2.15 -0.14 6.83
C SER A 167 -3.44 -0.46 6.08
N LEU A 168 -3.44 -0.37 4.76
CA LEU A 168 -4.58 -0.72 3.91
C LEU A 168 -4.97 -2.19 4.10
N ASN A 169 -4.00 -3.10 4.02
CA ASN A 169 -4.22 -4.54 4.22
C ASN A 169 -4.75 -4.92 5.62
N SER A 170 -4.50 -4.08 6.63
CA SER A 170 -5.00 -4.30 7.99
C SER A 170 -6.40 -3.75 8.23
N ARG A 171 -6.84 -2.80 7.40
CA ARG A 171 -8.16 -2.13 7.52
C ARG A 171 -9.21 -2.75 6.63
N TYR A 172 -8.79 -3.14 5.43
CA TYR A 172 -9.69 -3.72 4.43
C TYR A 172 -9.56 -5.24 4.38
N SER A 173 -10.64 -5.91 4.06
CA SER A 173 -10.64 -7.36 3.82
C SER A 173 -9.93 -7.74 2.53
N LYS A 174 -9.59 -6.78 1.68
CA LYS A 174 -8.89 -6.95 0.40
C LYS A 174 -7.37 -6.89 0.57
N THR A 175 -6.64 -7.50 -0.37
CA THR A 175 -5.17 -7.47 -0.38
C THR A 175 -4.68 -6.42 -1.37
N PHE A 176 -3.85 -5.49 -0.88
CA PHE A 176 -3.16 -4.47 -1.67
C PHE A 176 -1.69 -4.88 -1.79
N THR A 177 -1.17 -4.98 -3.00
CA THR A 177 0.22 -5.38 -3.26
C THR A 177 0.87 -4.46 -4.28
N LEU A 178 2.21 -4.34 -4.24
CA LEU A 178 2.94 -3.72 -5.32
C LEU A 178 2.89 -4.63 -6.55
N LEU A 179 2.61 -4.04 -7.71
CA LEU A 179 2.61 -4.71 -8.99
C LEU A 179 3.75 -4.16 -9.84
N GLN A 180 4.47 -5.05 -10.51
CA GLN A 180 5.47 -4.60 -11.48
C GLN A 180 4.79 -3.86 -12.64
N LEU A 181 5.44 -2.80 -13.11
CA LEU A 181 5.06 -2.17 -14.36
C LEU A 181 5.23 -3.18 -15.51
N PRO A 182 4.36 -3.14 -16.53
CA PRO A 182 4.45 -4.08 -17.63
C PRO A 182 5.82 -3.93 -18.34
N ASP A 183 6.43 -5.05 -18.63
CA ASP A 183 7.69 -5.18 -19.38
C ASP A 183 7.49 -5.75 -20.79
N HIS A 184 6.26 -6.14 -21.12
CA HIS A 184 5.82 -6.60 -22.44
C HIS A 184 4.34 -6.27 -22.62
N ASN A 185 3.89 -6.25 -23.89
CA ASN A 185 2.49 -5.98 -24.23
C ASN A 185 1.59 -7.06 -23.58
N PRO A 186 0.56 -6.67 -22.80
CA PRO A 186 -0.22 -7.58 -21.96
C PRO A 186 -1.14 -8.57 -22.69
N MET A 187 -1.13 -8.64 -24.01
CA MET A 187 -2.01 -9.55 -24.81
C MET A 187 -2.01 -11.02 -24.40
N ASP A 188 -1.12 -11.47 -23.51
CA ASP A 188 -0.97 -12.88 -23.15
C ASP A 188 -1.66 -13.30 -21.84
N VAL A 189 -2.37 -12.42 -21.14
CA VAL A 189 -2.87 -12.71 -19.78
C VAL A 189 -4.34 -12.29 -19.61
N TYR A 190 -5.28 -13.04 -20.16
CA TYR A 190 -6.70 -12.85 -19.83
C TYR A 190 -7.28 -14.13 -19.21
N ASP A 191 -7.62 -14.04 -17.92
CA ASP A 191 -8.62 -14.84 -17.25
C ASP A 191 -9.67 -13.88 -16.67
N GLU A 192 -10.82 -13.79 -17.34
CA GLU A 192 -11.95 -12.96 -16.92
C GLU A 192 -12.67 -13.62 -15.74
N GLU A 193 -12.52 -13.10 -14.54
CA GLU A 193 -13.47 -13.31 -13.45
C GLU A 193 -14.13 -11.98 -13.09
N GLU A 194 -15.38 -11.81 -13.52
CA GLU A 194 -16.22 -10.70 -13.05
C GLU A 194 -16.55 -10.85 -11.57
N VAL A 195 -16.14 -9.89 -10.76
CA VAL A 195 -16.51 -9.81 -9.34
C VAL A 195 -17.45 -8.63 -9.14
N GLU A 196 -18.71 -8.91 -8.82
CA GLU A 196 -19.67 -7.89 -8.39
C GLU A 196 -19.18 -7.22 -7.10
N SER A 197 -19.06 -5.90 -7.11
CA SER A 197 -18.69 -5.11 -5.93
C SER A 197 -19.92 -4.47 -5.31
N ASP A 198 -20.28 -4.91 -4.11
CA ASP A 198 -21.20 -4.17 -3.24
C ASP A 198 -20.44 -3.01 -2.59
N SER A 199 -20.87 -1.80 -2.88
CA SER A 199 -20.17 -0.59 -2.48
C SER A 199 -21.03 0.29 -1.57
N GLU A 200 -20.51 0.55 -0.37
CA GLU A 200 -20.97 1.66 0.47
C GLU A 200 -19.92 2.77 0.45
N GLN A 201 -20.32 3.97 0.06
CA GLN A 201 -19.48 5.18 0.14
C GLN A 201 -19.10 5.45 1.60
N THR A 202 -17.82 5.49 1.90
CA THR A 202 -17.29 5.90 3.20
C THR A 202 -16.63 7.28 3.09
N ASP A 203 -16.72 8.08 4.16
CA ASP A 203 -16.06 9.39 4.26
C ASP A 203 -14.53 9.23 4.16
N VAL A 204 -13.86 10.23 3.57
CA VAL A 204 -12.39 10.26 3.42
C VAL A 204 -11.73 10.34 4.78
N ASP A 205 -11.00 9.30 5.16
CA ASP A 205 -10.20 9.29 6.37
C ASP A 205 -8.79 9.82 6.10
N ILE A 206 -8.42 10.91 6.77
CA ILE A 206 -7.06 11.45 6.70
C ILE A 206 -6.21 10.81 7.80
N ILE A 207 -5.22 10.04 7.40
CA ILE A 207 -4.33 9.29 8.30
C ILE A 207 -2.96 9.97 8.35
N SER A 208 -2.44 10.18 9.58
CA SER A 208 -1.08 10.67 9.72
C SER A 208 -0.06 9.58 9.33
N ILE A 209 0.87 9.89 8.43
CA ILE A 209 2.00 9.02 8.09
C ILE A 209 2.83 8.65 9.34
N GLU A 210 2.85 9.53 10.36
CA GLU A 210 3.55 9.28 11.61
C GLU A 210 2.89 8.19 12.47
N SER A 211 1.57 7.99 12.30
CA SER A 211 0.84 6.91 12.98
C SER A 211 1.04 5.55 12.34
N LEU A 212 1.56 5.48 11.12
CA LEU A 212 1.85 4.22 10.45
C LEU A 212 2.94 3.43 11.20
N PRO A 213 2.87 2.09 11.21
CA PRO A 213 3.90 1.28 11.83
C PRO A 213 5.27 1.56 11.21
N HIS A 214 6.31 1.50 12.03
CA HIS A 214 7.67 1.64 11.52
C HIS A 214 8.01 0.48 10.57
N PHE A 215 8.71 0.80 9.50
CA PHE A 215 9.23 -0.23 8.61
C PHE A 215 10.13 -1.21 9.40
N SER A 216 9.87 -2.49 9.26
CA SER A 216 10.59 -3.55 9.97
C SER A 216 10.66 -4.81 9.09
N PRO A 217 11.61 -5.72 9.35
CA PRO A 217 11.65 -7.01 8.65
C PRO A 217 10.33 -7.80 8.76
N MET A 218 9.62 -7.67 9.88
CA MET A 218 8.32 -8.30 10.09
C MET A 218 7.26 -7.76 9.12
N LEU A 219 7.22 -6.45 8.92
CA LEU A 219 6.30 -5.81 7.98
C LEU A 219 6.57 -6.29 6.54
N GLN A 220 7.84 -6.36 6.16
CA GLN A 220 8.24 -6.92 4.86
C GLN A 220 7.82 -8.38 4.71
N MET A 221 8.03 -9.21 5.74
CA MET A 221 7.59 -10.61 5.73
C MET A 221 6.07 -10.74 5.58
N TYR A 222 5.30 -9.86 6.22
CA TYR A 222 3.85 -9.83 6.11
C TYR A 222 3.39 -9.49 4.68
N ILE A 223 3.96 -8.44 4.08
CA ILE A 223 3.64 -8.04 2.70
C ILE A 223 3.95 -9.20 1.75
N ASN A 224 5.17 -9.75 1.82
CA ASN A 224 5.57 -10.88 0.98
C ASN A 224 4.64 -12.10 1.17
N ALA A 225 4.15 -12.34 2.41
CA ALA A 225 3.19 -13.43 2.65
C ALA A 225 1.85 -13.18 1.95
N LYS A 226 1.39 -11.94 1.88
CA LYS A 226 0.16 -11.55 1.19
C LYS A 226 0.26 -11.75 -0.34
N GLU A 227 1.43 -11.51 -0.92
CA GLU A 227 1.68 -11.66 -2.37
C GLU A 227 1.68 -13.12 -2.84
N VAL A 228 1.87 -14.08 -1.93
CA VAL A 228 1.93 -15.51 -2.28
C VAL A 228 0.53 -16.05 -2.58
N LYS A 229 0.31 -16.53 -3.81
CA LYS A 229 -0.97 -17.12 -4.25
C LYS A 229 -1.20 -18.52 -3.67
N ASP A 230 -0.15 -19.33 -3.47
CA ASP A 230 -0.27 -20.69 -2.90
C ASP A 230 -0.61 -20.62 -1.40
N TYR A 231 -1.78 -21.15 -1.03
CA TYR A 231 -2.28 -21.09 0.35
C TYR A 231 -1.38 -21.81 1.36
N SER A 232 -0.74 -22.92 0.99
CA SER A 232 0.15 -23.65 1.89
C SER A 232 1.43 -22.88 2.15
N LEU A 233 2.00 -22.28 1.12
CA LEU A 233 3.18 -21.45 1.23
C LEU A 233 2.86 -20.14 1.99
N ARG A 234 1.70 -19.51 1.71
CA ARG A 234 1.21 -18.33 2.44
C ARG A 234 1.08 -18.64 3.93
N TYR A 235 0.46 -19.77 4.28
CA TYR A 235 0.36 -20.24 5.67
C TYR A 235 1.73 -20.39 6.33
N LEU A 236 2.68 -21.03 5.64
CA LEU A 236 4.05 -21.21 6.15
C LEU A 236 4.75 -19.87 6.38
N MET A 237 4.55 -18.89 5.51
CA MET A 237 5.12 -17.55 5.68
C MET A 237 4.51 -16.81 6.87
N PHE A 238 3.20 -16.87 7.08
CA PHE A 238 2.57 -16.33 8.29
C PHE A 238 3.06 -17.04 9.56
N TYR A 239 3.23 -18.36 9.50
CA TYR A 239 3.81 -19.08 10.64
C TYR A 239 5.23 -18.61 10.96
N LYS A 240 6.08 -18.33 9.97
CA LYS A 240 7.40 -17.74 10.16
C LYS A 240 7.36 -16.34 10.78
N ILE A 241 6.33 -15.54 10.48
CA ILE A 241 6.14 -14.25 11.16
C ILE A 241 5.89 -14.47 12.65
N LEU A 242 5.02 -15.43 13.00
CA LEU A 242 4.78 -15.79 14.41
C LEU A 242 6.06 -16.27 15.10
N GLU A 243 6.85 -17.12 14.45
CA GLU A 243 8.16 -17.55 14.97
C GLU A 243 9.11 -16.37 15.18
N TYR A 244 9.13 -15.41 14.24
CA TYR A 244 10.00 -14.23 14.33
C TYR A 244 9.63 -13.31 15.49
N ILE A 245 8.34 -13.08 15.74
CA ILE A 245 7.89 -12.17 16.83
C ILE A 245 7.87 -12.84 18.20
N SER A 246 7.75 -14.16 18.26
CA SER A 246 7.57 -14.91 19.51
C SER A 246 8.65 -14.64 20.57
N PRO A 247 9.95 -14.59 20.24
CA PRO A 247 10.99 -14.27 21.23
C PRO A 247 10.82 -12.86 21.83
N PHE A 248 10.39 -11.88 21.02
CA PHE A 248 10.18 -10.50 21.49
C PHE A 248 8.99 -10.40 22.43
N VAL A 249 7.89 -11.10 22.13
CA VAL A 249 6.72 -11.18 23.01
C VAL A 249 7.09 -11.84 24.34
N ALA A 250 7.79 -12.97 24.30
CA ALA A 250 8.26 -13.65 25.50
C ALA A 250 9.18 -12.75 26.35
N GLN A 251 10.10 -12.04 25.71
CA GLN A 251 11.00 -11.11 26.38
C GLN A 251 10.25 -9.95 27.02
N LYS A 252 9.26 -9.35 26.32
CA LYS A 252 8.41 -8.29 26.85
C LYS A 252 7.71 -8.75 28.14
N LEU A 253 7.06 -9.91 28.13
CA LEU A 253 6.35 -10.45 29.28
C LEU A 253 7.28 -10.71 30.48
N VAL A 254 8.51 -11.18 30.21
CA VAL A 254 9.50 -11.36 31.28
C VAL A 254 9.92 -10.03 31.86
N TYR A 255 10.17 -9.01 31.02
CA TYR A 255 10.50 -7.68 31.51
C TYR A 255 9.38 -7.06 32.34
N GLU A 256 8.13 -7.21 31.93
CA GLU A 256 6.97 -6.73 32.69
C GLU A 256 6.90 -7.39 34.08
N LYS A 257 7.05 -8.73 34.14
CA LYS A 257 7.09 -9.48 35.41
C LYS A 257 8.30 -9.10 36.27
N LEU A 258 9.45 -8.85 35.65
CA LEU A 258 10.65 -8.39 36.35
C LEU A 258 10.44 -7.00 36.95
N ASN A 259 9.91 -6.06 36.17
CA ASN A 259 9.62 -4.71 36.64
C ASN A 259 8.62 -4.72 37.80
N GLN A 260 7.53 -5.48 37.68
CA GLN A 260 6.57 -5.65 38.77
C GLN A 260 7.19 -6.19 40.06
N LYS A 261 8.20 -7.08 39.94
CA LYS A 261 8.94 -7.59 41.11
C LYS A 261 9.92 -6.55 41.67
N LEU A 262 10.59 -5.80 40.78
CA LEU A 262 11.50 -4.74 41.19
C LEU A 262 10.76 -3.60 41.91
N ASP A 263 9.60 -3.21 41.42
CA ASP A 263 8.75 -2.18 42.07
C ASP A 263 8.32 -2.60 43.49
N LYS A 264 8.00 -3.87 43.70
CA LYS A 264 7.71 -4.40 45.02
C LYS A 264 8.90 -4.38 45.96
N LEU A 265 10.12 -4.34 45.44
CA LEU A 265 11.36 -4.29 46.20
C LEU A 265 11.69 -2.96 46.87
N LEU A 266 11.12 -1.86 46.37
CA LEU A 266 11.23 -0.58 47.07
C LEU A 266 10.62 -0.62 48.48
N VAL A 267 9.90 -1.69 48.81
CA VAL A 267 9.13 -1.88 50.05
C VAL A 267 9.62 -3.07 50.93
N SER A 268 10.44 -3.99 50.40
CA SER A 268 10.87 -5.21 51.12
C SER A 268 12.38 -5.47 51.05
N GLU A 269 12.91 -6.11 52.13
CA GLU A 269 14.33 -6.49 52.18
C GLU A 269 14.66 -7.58 51.14
N ARG A 270 15.86 -7.49 50.51
CA ARG A 270 16.40 -8.49 49.61
C ARG A 270 16.81 -9.74 50.38
N ASN A 271 15.92 -10.73 50.46
CA ASN A 271 16.15 -12.01 51.10
C ASN A 271 16.40 -13.14 50.06
N SER A 272 16.70 -14.34 50.54
CA SER A 272 16.94 -15.53 49.71
C SER A 272 15.73 -15.91 48.86
N GLU A 273 14.52 -15.74 49.38
CA GLU A 273 13.27 -16.04 48.66
C GLU A 273 13.09 -15.16 47.44
N TYR A 274 13.54 -13.90 47.55
CA TYR A 274 13.55 -12.98 46.40
C TYR A 274 14.52 -13.45 45.31
N LEU A 275 15.74 -13.83 45.67
CA LEU A 275 16.74 -14.35 44.72
C LEU A 275 16.23 -15.63 44.05
N ASP A 276 15.64 -16.54 44.81
CA ASP A 276 15.02 -17.76 44.29
C ASP A 276 13.87 -17.43 43.32
N SER A 277 13.11 -16.39 43.59
CA SER A 277 12.01 -15.95 42.72
C SER A 277 12.52 -15.38 41.37
N LEU A 278 13.68 -14.72 41.35
CA LEU A 278 14.34 -14.25 40.11
C LEU A 278 14.89 -15.41 39.31
N ILE A 279 15.56 -16.37 39.98
CA ILE A 279 16.08 -17.59 39.34
C ILE A 279 14.94 -18.39 38.70
N ASN A 280 13.82 -18.53 39.39
CA ASN A 280 12.65 -19.22 38.87
C ASN A 280 12.02 -18.48 37.68
N LEU A 281 12.04 -17.12 37.67
CA LEU A 281 11.60 -16.32 36.52
C LEU A 281 12.48 -16.59 35.29
N THR A 282 13.80 -16.63 35.47
CA THR A 282 14.76 -16.93 34.39
C THR A 282 14.55 -18.33 33.82
N ARG A 283 14.36 -19.32 34.69
CA ARG A 283 14.06 -20.70 34.25
C ARG A 283 12.72 -20.81 33.54
N ALA A 284 11.71 -20.06 33.97
CA ALA A 284 10.41 -20.02 33.31
C ALA A 284 10.54 -19.39 31.90
N TYR A 285 11.39 -18.38 31.75
CA TYR A 285 11.73 -17.80 30.44
C TYR A 285 12.38 -18.83 29.51
N ASP A 286 13.43 -19.54 29.98
CA ASP A 286 14.11 -20.56 29.18
C ASP A 286 13.14 -21.66 28.72
N ASN A 287 12.17 -22.05 29.59
CA ASN A 287 11.16 -23.02 29.24
C ASN A 287 10.10 -22.47 28.27
N SER A 288 9.82 -21.17 28.29
CA SER A 288 8.88 -20.52 27.36
C SER A 288 9.45 -20.36 25.96
N MET A 289 10.75 -20.49 25.78
CA MET A 289 11.43 -20.40 24.48
C MET A 289 11.28 -21.65 23.59
N LYS A 290 10.45 -22.62 23.98
CA LYS A 290 10.13 -23.79 23.15
C LYS A 290 9.05 -23.42 22.13
N ASP A 291 9.23 -23.80 20.87
CA ASP A 291 8.40 -23.39 19.73
C ASP A 291 6.89 -23.47 19.95
N GLY A 292 6.40 -24.59 20.47
CA GLY A 292 4.96 -24.76 20.73
C GLY A 292 4.41 -23.88 21.84
N VAL A 293 5.25 -23.51 22.83
CA VAL A 293 4.89 -22.61 23.91
C VAL A 293 4.90 -21.16 23.42
N LEU A 294 5.90 -20.81 22.61
CA LEU A 294 6.03 -19.48 22.01
C LEU A 294 4.86 -19.12 21.11
N ALA A 295 4.47 -20.01 20.21
CA ALA A 295 3.35 -19.78 19.31
C ALA A 295 2.04 -19.54 20.09
N LYS A 296 1.78 -20.33 21.13
CA LYS A 296 0.63 -20.14 22.02
C LYS A 296 0.69 -18.78 22.74
N LEU A 297 1.85 -18.41 23.25
CA LEU A 297 2.07 -17.16 23.97
C LEU A 297 1.78 -15.94 23.09
N VAL A 298 2.22 -15.98 21.81
CA VAL A 298 1.92 -14.90 20.85
C VAL A 298 0.42 -14.81 20.58
N LEU A 299 -0.24 -15.94 20.38
CA LEU A 299 -1.70 -15.96 20.16
C LEU A 299 -2.46 -15.43 21.38
N ASP A 300 -2.04 -15.81 22.58
CA ASP A 300 -2.70 -15.35 23.82
C ASP A 300 -2.52 -13.84 24.06
N GLU A 301 -1.38 -13.25 23.64
CA GLU A 301 -1.06 -11.84 23.88
C GLU A 301 -1.46 -10.91 22.72
N CYS A 302 -1.42 -11.40 21.48
CA CYS A 302 -1.54 -10.56 20.29
C CYS A 302 -2.84 -10.78 19.51
N ALA A 303 -3.58 -11.87 19.78
CA ALA A 303 -4.79 -12.21 19.04
C ALA A 303 -6.05 -12.06 19.91
N ASP A 304 -7.06 -11.37 19.40
CA ASP A 304 -8.41 -11.45 19.98
C ASP A 304 -9.06 -12.78 19.56
N LEU A 305 -9.12 -13.70 20.54
CA LEU A 305 -9.69 -15.02 20.30
C LEU A 305 -11.21 -14.98 20.05
N VAL A 306 -11.89 -13.89 20.40
CA VAL A 306 -13.32 -13.71 20.12
C VAL A 306 -13.52 -13.37 18.66
N GLU A 307 -12.75 -12.42 18.13
CA GLU A 307 -12.75 -12.07 16.71
C GLU A 307 -12.32 -13.25 15.84
N LEU A 308 -11.28 -13.99 16.26
CA LEU A 308 -10.81 -15.17 15.53
C LEU A 308 -11.87 -16.28 15.45
N GLN A 309 -12.79 -16.37 16.40
CA GLN A 309 -13.80 -17.45 16.41
C GLN A 309 -14.71 -17.41 15.19
N ASP A 310 -15.05 -16.21 14.73
CA ASP A 310 -15.94 -16.01 13.58
C ASP A 310 -15.23 -16.33 12.24
N LEU A 311 -13.89 -16.27 12.23
CA LEU A 311 -13.06 -16.57 11.08
C LEU A 311 -12.65 -18.06 10.97
N ILE A 312 -12.90 -18.88 12.01
CA ILE A 312 -12.51 -20.29 12.01
C ILE A 312 -13.53 -21.11 11.20
N PRO A 313 -13.10 -21.78 10.10
CA PRO A 313 -13.99 -22.58 9.27
C PRO A 313 -14.62 -23.74 10.04
N GLN A 314 -15.86 -24.05 9.78
CA GLN A 314 -16.47 -25.31 10.19
C GLN A 314 -15.77 -26.49 9.46
N PRO A 315 -15.41 -27.63 10.09
CA PRO A 315 -15.89 -28.11 11.40
C PRO A 315 -15.00 -27.74 12.61
N VAL A 316 -13.94 -26.99 12.44
CA VAL A 316 -12.98 -26.66 13.52
C VAL A 316 -13.61 -25.75 14.60
N GLY A 317 -14.59 -24.94 14.21
CA GLY A 317 -15.35 -24.06 15.13
C GLY A 317 -16.23 -24.76 16.17
N GLY A 318 -16.28 -26.09 16.16
CA GLY A 318 -17.01 -26.89 17.16
C GLY A 318 -16.33 -27.01 18.54
N ILE A 319 -15.17 -26.42 18.74
CA ILE A 319 -14.48 -26.39 20.03
C ILE A 319 -15.19 -25.36 20.92
N LYS A 320 -16.04 -25.87 21.79
CA LYS A 320 -16.74 -25.00 22.79
C LYS A 320 -15.70 -24.36 23.70
N LYS A 321 -15.64 -23.03 23.73
CA LYS A 321 -15.02 -22.31 24.82
C LYS A 321 -15.82 -22.59 26.10
N THR A 322 -15.20 -23.19 27.08
CA THR A 322 -15.63 -23.06 28.49
C THR A 322 -15.07 -21.74 28.97
N PRO A 323 -15.88 -20.77 29.38
CA PRO A 323 -15.37 -19.59 30.08
C PRO A 323 -14.78 -20.08 31.39
N GLU A 324 -13.47 -20.03 31.50
CA GLU A 324 -12.82 -20.11 32.83
C GLU A 324 -13.03 -18.76 33.51
N ASN A 325 -13.63 -18.81 34.70
CA ASN A 325 -13.88 -17.69 35.60
C ASN A 325 -12.62 -16.93 36.00
#